data_3d87e7f1ca20bd0d68b9bc9bb6f85f66
#
_entry.id   3d87e7f1ca20bd0d68b9bc9bb6f85f66
#
_cell.length_a   1.000
_cell.length_b   1.000
_cell.length_c   1.000
_cell.angle_alpha   90.00
_cell.angle_beta   90.00
_cell.angle_gamma   90.00
#
_symmetry.space_group_name_H-M   'P 1'
#
loop_
_entity.id
_entity.type
_entity.pdbx_description
1 polymer ?
#
loop_
_entity_poly.entity_id
_entity_poly.type
_entity_poly.pdbx_seq_one_letter_code
_entity_poly.pdbx_strand_id
1 'polypeptide(L)'
;MKCPYCSHLGDKVVDSRESKEGEAIRRRRECLDCGKRFTSYERIDEIPYMVVKKDGSRERFERQKLVAGLLKACEKRPVSAPALDAVADRVEASLQERPEKEIATAEIGAFVMEELKKLDKVAYVRFASVYRHFRDIGEFMNELKDLLNPKE
;
A
#
# COMPACT_ATOMS: atom_id res chain seq x y z
N MET A 1 0.19 -31.12 -9.78
CA MET A 1 1.03 -30.50 -8.68
C MET A 1 1.92 -31.59 -8.10
N LYS A 2 3.17 -31.27 -7.73
CA LYS A 2 4.13 -32.27 -7.22
C LYS A 2 3.62 -32.90 -5.91
N CYS A 3 3.54 -34.24 -5.88
CA CYS A 3 3.11 -34.97 -4.70
C CYS A 3 4.13 -34.81 -3.55
N PRO A 4 3.71 -34.42 -2.33
CA PRO A 4 4.62 -34.24 -1.21
C PRO A 4 5.19 -35.56 -0.64
N TYR A 5 4.64 -36.72 -1.05
CA TYR A 5 5.05 -38.01 -0.52
C TYR A 5 6.00 -38.78 -1.45
N CYS A 6 5.78 -38.74 -2.77
CA CYS A 6 6.58 -39.47 -3.75
C CYS A 6 7.19 -38.62 -4.84
N SER A 7 6.93 -37.31 -4.82
CA SER A 7 7.42 -36.34 -5.81
C SER A 7 6.90 -36.52 -7.24
N HIS A 8 5.96 -37.44 -7.48
CA HIS A 8 5.29 -37.58 -8.78
C HIS A 8 4.52 -36.31 -9.16
N LEU A 9 4.50 -35.94 -10.44
CA LEU A 9 3.89 -34.69 -10.94
C LEU A 9 2.40 -34.79 -11.30
N GLY A 10 1.92 -36.03 -11.51
CA GLY A 10 0.52 -36.29 -11.88
C GLY A 10 -0.36 -36.44 -10.66
N ASP A 11 -1.46 -35.68 -10.65
CA ASP A 11 -2.50 -35.74 -9.62
C ASP A 11 -3.88 -35.49 -10.23
N LYS A 12 -4.92 -35.91 -9.53
CA LYS A 12 -6.31 -35.55 -9.84
C LYS A 12 -6.94 -34.85 -8.65
N VAL A 13 -7.84 -33.91 -8.92
CA VAL A 13 -8.64 -33.22 -7.90
C VAL A 13 -9.84 -34.10 -7.56
N VAL A 14 -9.99 -34.47 -6.29
CA VAL A 14 -11.09 -35.31 -5.80
C VAL A 14 -12.18 -34.52 -5.08
N ASP A 15 -11.86 -33.33 -4.55
CA ASP A 15 -12.82 -32.41 -3.93
C ASP A 15 -12.34 -30.97 -4.07
N SER A 16 -13.27 -30.03 -4.25
CA SER A 16 -12.97 -28.60 -4.36
C SER A 16 -14.03 -27.82 -3.58
N ARG A 17 -13.59 -26.91 -2.71
CA ARG A 17 -14.46 -26.06 -1.90
C ARG A 17 -13.91 -24.64 -1.83
N GLU A 18 -14.77 -23.68 -1.97
CA GLU A 18 -14.45 -22.27 -1.72
C GLU A 18 -14.39 -22.00 -0.22
N SER A 19 -13.51 -21.09 0.19
CA SER A 19 -13.52 -20.53 1.55
C SER A 19 -14.81 -19.72 1.77
N LYS A 20 -15.21 -19.54 3.04
CA LYS A 20 -16.42 -18.80 3.40
C LYS A 20 -16.45 -17.37 2.85
N GLU A 21 -15.27 -16.78 2.64
CA GLU A 21 -15.08 -15.41 2.15
C GLU A 21 -14.79 -15.32 0.65
N GLY A 22 -14.74 -16.47 -0.04
CA GLY A 22 -14.46 -16.51 -1.49
C GLY A 22 -12.99 -16.24 -1.88
N GLU A 23 -12.10 -16.00 -0.90
CA GLU A 23 -10.71 -15.59 -1.14
C GLU A 23 -9.76 -16.73 -1.52
N ALA A 24 -10.18 -17.98 -1.29
CA ALA A 24 -9.36 -19.15 -1.57
C ALA A 24 -10.20 -20.35 -1.97
N ILE A 25 -9.66 -21.18 -2.86
CA ILE A 25 -10.21 -22.47 -3.22
C ILE A 25 -9.33 -23.56 -2.59
N ARG A 26 -9.94 -24.36 -1.71
CA ARG A 26 -9.30 -25.55 -1.14
C ARG A 26 -9.55 -26.70 -2.08
N ARG A 27 -8.47 -27.35 -2.57
CA ARG A 27 -8.55 -28.54 -3.40
C ARG A 27 -7.96 -29.74 -2.69
N ARG A 28 -8.72 -30.83 -2.59
CA ARG A 28 -8.18 -32.13 -2.17
C ARG A 28 -7.74 -32.90 -3.40
N ARG A 29 -6.47 -33.27 -3.42
CA ARG A 29 -5.83 -33.95 -4.57
C ARG A 29 -5.43 -35.36 -4.19
N GLU A 30 -5.39 -36.26 -5.18
CA GLU A 30 -4.90 -37.63 -5.04
C GLU A 30 -3.81 -37.87 -6.07
N CYS A 31 -2.66 -38.32 -5.59
CA CYS A 31 -1.53 -38.64 -6.47
C CYS A 31 -1.87 -39.84 -7.35
N LEU A 32 -1.55 -39.76 -8.64
CA LEU A 32 -1.82 -40.83 -9.59
C LEU A 32 -0.87 -42.02 -9.44
N ASP A 33 0.30 -41.83 -8.79
CA ASP A 33 1.29 -42.86 -8.57
C ASP A 33 1.11 -43.52 -7.21
N CYS A 34 1.28 -42.81 -6.09
CA CYS A 34 1.24 -43.42 -4.75
C CYS A 34 -0.18 -43.43 -4.12
N GLY A 35 -1.21 -42.87 -4.76
CA GLY A 35 -2.59 -42.87 -4.28
C GLY A 35 -2.83 -42.02 -3.03
N LYS A 36 -1.81 -41.42 -2.43
CA LYS A 36 -1.96 -40.57 -1.24
C LYS A 36 -2.63 -39.25 -1.56
N ARG A 37 -3.42 -38.79 -0.60
CA ARG A 37 -4.15 -37.54 -0.73
C ARG A 37 -3.44 -36.42 -0.02
N PHE A 38 -3.43 -35.24 -0.66
CA PHE A 38 -2.89 -34.00 -0.11
C PHE A 38 -3.82 -32.83 -0.44
N THR A 39 -3.69 -31.74 0.28
CA THR A 39 -4.51 -30.55 0.10
C THR A 39 -3.67 -29.41 -0.44
N SER A 40 -4.20 -28.70 -1.43
CA SER A 40 -3.65 -27.44 -1.92
C SER A 40 -4.68 -26.33 -1.76
N TYR A 41 -4.18 -25.10 -1.66
CA TYR A 41 -5.01 -23.89 -1.66
C TYR A 41 -4.61 -23.04 -2.86
N GLU A 42 -5.60 -22.63 -3.64
CA GLU A 42 -5.44 -21.61 -4.66
C GLU A 42 -5.91 -20.28 -4.07
N ARG A 43 -5.09 -19.26 -4.19
CA ARG A 43 -5.40 -17.90 -3.82
C ARG A 43 -4.99 -16.98 -4.96
N ILE A 44 -5.67 -15.84 -5.06
CA ILE A 44 -5.22 -14.77 -5.97
C ILE A 44 -3.88 -14.28 -5.44
N ASP A 45 -2.85 -14.33 -6.28
CA ASP A 45 -1.54 -13.78 -5.94
C ASP A 45 -1.61 -12.25 -6.09
N GLU A 46 -1.69 -11.57 -4.95
CA GLU A 46 -1.65 -10.13 -4.91
C GLU A 46 -0.22 -9.66 -5.14
N ILE A 47 0.06 -9.21 -6.36
CA ILE A 47 1.34 -8.59 -6.66
C ILE A 47 1.44 -7.30 -5.83
N PRO A 48 2.40 -7.20 -4.89
CA PRO A 48 2.51 -6.03 -4.04
C PRO A 48 2.86 -4.78 -4.85
N TYR A 49 2.29 -3.65 -4.47
CA TYR A 49 2.71 -2.36 -5.01
C TYR A 49 4.09 -2.00 -4.47
N MET A 50 4.97 -1.56 -5.36
CA MET A 50 6.34 -1.18 -5.03
C MET A 50 6.48 0.33 -5.00
N VAL A 51 7.20 0.81 -4.00
CA VAL A 51 7.55 2.23 -3.85
C VAL A 51 8.99 2.42 -4.29
N VAL A 52 9.20 3.26 -5.29
CA VAL A 52 10.53 3.63 -5.77
C VAL A 52 11.02 4.84 -4.96
N LYS A 53 12.12 4.66 -4.23
CA LYS A 53 12.76 5.71 -3.44
C LYS A 53 13.61 6.64 -4.30
N LYS A 54 14.02 7.77 -3.72
CA LYS A 54 14.89 8.76 -4.41
C LYS A 54 16.24 8.20 -4.85
N ASP A 55 16.77 7.21 -4.12
CA ASP A 55 18.01 6.50 -4.44
C ASP A 55 17.84 5.39 -5.50
N GLY A 56 16.62 5.23 -6.03
CA GLY A 56 16.26 4.18 -6.98
C GLY A 56 15.94 2.82 -6.36
N SER A 57 16.08 2.66 -5.05
CA SER A 57 15.71 1.44 -4.37
C SER A 57 14.19 1.23 -4.36
N ARG A 58 13.78 -0.04 -4.34
CA ARG A 58 12.37 -0.43 -4.34
C ARG A 58 12.04 -1.09 -3.02
N GLU A 59 10.97 -0.67 -2.38
CA GLU A 59 10.40 -1.34 -1.22
C GLU A 59 8.90 -1.57 -1.42
N ARG A 60 8.37 -2.56 -0.71
CA ARG A 60 6.93 -2.82 -0.72
C ARG A 60 6.18 -1.64 -0.11
N PHE A 61 5.05 -1.25 -0.72
CA PHE A 61 4.15 -0.28 -0.10
C PHE A 61 3.58 -0.86 1.20
N GLU A 62 3.69 -0.11 2.27
CA GLU A 62 3.15 -0.47 3.58
C GLU A 62 2.22 0.64 4.08
N ARG A 63 0.91 0.37 4.09
CA ARG A 63 -0.11 1.30 4.60
C ARG A 63 0.24 1.81 6.01
N GLN A 64 0.77 0.94 6.87
CA GLN A 64 1.11 1.31 8.25
C GLN A 64 2.18 2.40 8.32
N LYS A 65 3.17 2.39 7.42
CA LYS A 65 4.19 3.46 7.33
C LYS A 65 3.57 4.80 6.94
N LEU A 66 2.64 4.77 5.99
CA LEU A 66 1.90 5.96 5.56
C LEU A 66 1.08 6.54 6.71
N VAL A 67 0.26 5.72 7.36
CA VAL A 67 -0.59 6.14 8.51
C VAL A 67 0.27 6.66 9.66
N ALA A 68 1.40 6.03 9.98
CA ALA A 68 2.31 6.50 11.02
C ALA A 68 2.89 7.90 10.70
N GLY A 69 3.21 8.17 9.43
CA GLY A 69 3.64 9.49 8.98
C GLY A 69 2.55 10.55 9.11
N LEU A 70 1.32 10.22 8.73
CA LEU A 70 0.15 11.08 8.88
C LEU A 70 -0.14 11.41 10.36
N LEU A 71 -0.12 10.41 11.24
CA LEU A 71 -0.32 10.58 12.68
C LEU A 71 0.72 11.53 13.29
N LYS A 72 2.00 11.40 12.93
CA LYS A 72 3.06 12.32 13.39
C LYS A 72 2.81 13.76 12.94
N ALA A 73 2.40 13.96 11.70
CA ALA A 73 2.10 15.29 11.19
C ALA A 73 0.88 15.92 11.90
N CYS A 74 -0.12 15.11 12.22
CA CYS A 74 -1.37 15.53 12.85
C CYS A 74 -1.34 15.48 14.39
N GLU A 75 -0.19 15.20 15.02
CA GLU A 75 -0.08 15.14 16.47
C GLU A 75 -0.54 16.44 17.13
N LYS A 76 -1.48 16.34 18.09
CA LYS A 76 -2.13 17.48 18.78
C LYS A 76 -2.90 18.42 17.84
N ARG A 77 -3.33 17.93 16.68
CA ARG A 77 -4.23 18.65 15.78
C ARG A 77 -5.63 18.04 15.82
N PRO A 78 -6.71 18.84 15.57
CA PRO A 78 -8.08 18.36 15.58
C PRO A 78 -8.42 17.58 14.29
N VAL A 79 -7.61 16.57 13.95
CA VAL A 79 -7.82 15.68 12.82
C VAL A 79 -8.12 14.29 13.36
N SER A 80 -9.26 13.73 12.98
CA SER A 80 -9.70 12.43 13.49
C SER A 80 -8.94 11.27 12.81
N ALA A 81 -8.78 10.15 13.52
CA ALA A 81 -8.18 8.94 12.95
C ALA A 81 -8.92 8.45 11.68
N PRO A 82 -10.27 8.42 11.63
CA PRO A 82 -10.96 8.07 10.39
C PRO A 82 -10.65 8.98 9.20
N ALA A 83 -10.36 10.27 9.42
CA ALA A 83 -9.96 11.18 8.34
C ALA A 83 -8.58 10.80 7.78
N LEU A 84 -7.65 10.38 8.65
CA LEU A 84 -6.33 9.91 8.23
C LEU A 84 -6.40 8.57 7.50
N ASP A 85 -7.24 7.65 7.97
CA ASP A 85 -7.51 6.40 7.28
C ASP A 85 -8.10 6.63 5.89
N ALA A 86 -9.02 7.59 5.75
CA ALA A 86 -9.58 7.95 4.45
C ALA A 86 -8.51 8.52 3.48
N VAL A 87 -7.48 9.22 3.98
CA VAL A 87 -6.33 9.63 3.15
C VAL A 87 -5.55 8.41 2.68
N ALA A 88 -5.27 7.47 3.58
CA ALA A 88 -4.56 6.24 3.23
C ALA A 88 -5.34 5.40 2.21
N ASP A 89 -6.67 5.28 2.36
CA ASP A 89 -7.55 4.59 1.41
C ASP A 89 -7.47 5.21 0.00
N ARG A 90 -7.45 6.54 -0.10
CA ARG A 90 -7.31 7.23 -1.40
C ARG A 90 -5.94 7.03 -2.03
N VAL A 91 -4.87 6.96 -1.23
CA VAL A 91 -3.54 6.59 -1.74
C VAL A 91 -3.56 5.18 -2.29
N GLU A 92 -4.12 4.22 -1.55
CA GLU A 92 -4.22 2.82 -2.00
C GLU A 92 -5.07 2.69 -3.28
N ALA A 93 -6.20 3.39 -3.35
CA ALA A 93 -7.03 3.42 -4.55
C ALA A 93 -6.26 3.95 -5.77
N SER A 94 -5.47 5.02 -5.59
CA SER A 94 -4.64 5.56 -6.66
C SER A 94 -3.55 4.59 -7.14
N LEU A 95 -3.06 3.73 -6.24
CA LEU A 95 -2.12 2.65 -6.59
C LEU A 95 -2.78 1.55 -7.40
N GLN A 96 -4.02 1.18 -7.04
CA GLN A 96 -4.77 0.12 -7.71
C GLN A 96 -5.07 0.44 -9.18
N GLU A 97 -5.23 1.72 -9.51
CA GLU A 97 -5.45 2.18 -10.88
C GLU A 97 -4.20 2.11 -11.77
N ARG A 98 -3.02 1.88 -11.19
CA ARG A 98 -1.75 1.84 -11.93
C ARG A 98 -1.42 0.44 -12.45
N PRO A 99 -1.27 0.27 -13.77
CA PRO A 99 -0.94 -1.03 -14.35
C PRO A 99 0.47 -1.51 -13.98
N GLU A 100 1.41 -0.58 -13.78
CA GLU A 100 2.82 -0.89 -13.50
C GLU A 100 3.07 -1.35 -12.07
N LYS A 101 2.10 -1.15 -11.16
CA LYS A 101 2.22 -1.46 -9.73
C LYS A 101 3.46 -0.87 -9.03
N GLU A 102 4.00 0.18 -9.59
CA GLU A 102 5.10 0.98 -9.04
C GLU A 102 4.67 2.44 -8.90
N ILE A 103 5.13 3.10 -7.83
CA ILE A 103 4.93 4.53 -7.61
C ILE A 103 6.18 5.15 -7.00
N ALA A 104 6.53 6.35 -7.43
CA ALA A 104 7.62 7.08 -6.79
C ALA A 104 7.18 7.61 -5.41
N THR A 105 8.09 7.53 -4.43
CA THR A 105 7.86 8.12 -3.09
C THR A 105 7.43 9.58 -3.20
N ALA A 106 7.99 10.33 -4.15
CA ALA A 106 7.66 11.73 -4.39
C ALA A 106 6.19 11.93 -4.77
N GLU A 107 5.60 11.02 -5.53
CA GLU A 107 4.18 11.09 -5.93
C GLU A 107 3.25 10.81 -4.75
N ILE A 108 3.57 9.79 -3.93
CA ILE A 108 2.81 9.52 -2.69
C ILE A 108 2.81 10.76 -1.80
N GLY A 109 3.98 11.36 -1.61
CA GLY A 109 4.09 12.53 -0.76
C GLY A 109 3.37 13.75 -1.31
N ALA A 110 3.42 13.99 -2.61
CA ALA A 110 2.64 15.06 -3.23
C ALA A 110 1.14 14.86 -3.01
N PHE A 111 0.65 13.63 -3.20
CA PHE A 111 -0.75 13.30 -2.95
C PHE A 111 -1.14 13.52 -1.48
N VAL A 112 -0.32 13.03 -0.54
CA VAL A 112 -0.54 13.22 0.90
C VAL A 112 -0.55 14.70 1.27
N MET A 113 0.35 15.49 0.72
CA MET A 113 0.40 16.93 0.97
C MET A 113 -0.88 17.64 0.50
N GLU A 114 -1.39 17.31 -0.68
CA GLU A 114 -2.67 17.87 -1.17
C GLU A 114 -3.85 17.52 -0.25
N GLU A 115 -3.88 16.31 0.27
CA GLU A 115 -4.93 15.88 1.20
C GLU A 115 -4.78 16.57 2.57
N LEU A 116 -3.58 16.64 3.12
CA LEU A 116 -3.32 17.35 4.38
C LEU A 116 -3.61 18.83 4.29
N LYS A 117 -3.35 19.47 3.15
CA LYS A 117 -3.66 20.88 2.91
C LYS A 117 -5.16 21.19 3.08
N LYS A 118 -6.03 20.24 2.71
CA LYS A 118 -7.48 20.31 2.88
C LYS A 118 -7.91 20.08 4.33
N LEU A 119 -7.23 19.19 5.04
CA LEU A 119 -7.58 18.77 6.39
C LEU A 119 -7.07 19.73 7.46
N ASP A 120 -5.78 20.04 7.44
CA ASP A 120 -5.12 20.90 8.43
C ASP A 120 -3.81 21.48 7.90
N LYS A 121 -3.77 22.80 7.77
CA LYS A 121 -2.61 23.53 7.22
C LYS A 121 -1.34 23.36 8.05
N VAL A 122 -1.46 23.20 9.39
CA VAL A 122 -0.31 22.98 10.26
C VAL A 122 0.25 21.56 10.07
N ALA A 123 -0.61 20.57 9.98
CA ALA A 123 -0.20 19.19 9.65
C ALA A 123 0.48 19.12 8.28
N TYR A 124 -0.05 19.85 7.29
CA TYR A 124 0.60 20.01 5.99
C TYR A 124 2.03 20.53 6.12
N VAL A 125 2.24 21.63 6.85
CA VAL A 125 3.57 22.25 7.04
C VAL A 125 4.54 21.28 7.72
N ARG A 126 4.08 20.56 8.74
CA ARG A 126 4.88 19.54 9.45
C ARG A 126 5.29 18.40 8.52
N PHE A 127 4.36 17.89 7.74
CA PHE A 127 4.64 16.83 6.79
C PHE A 127 5.61 17.32 5.70
N ALA A 128 5.34 18.50 5.13
CA ALA A 128 6.18 19.12 4.12
C ALA A 128 7.61 19.36 4.61
N SER A 129 7.80 19.76 5.88
CA SER A 129 9.13 20.02 6.45
C SER A 129 10.03 18.79 6.48
N VAL A 130 9.45 17.60 6.59
CA VAL A 130 10.19 16.31 6.56
C VAL A 130 10.29 15.77 5.14
N TYR A 131 9.23 15.91 4.37
CA TYR A 131 9.09 15.25 3.07
C TYR A 131 9.71 16.05 1.91
N ARG A 132 9.49 17.38 1.87
CA ARG A 132 10.19 18.30 0.99
C ARG A 132 11.53 18.66 1.62
N HIS A 133 12.61 18.28 0.99
CA HIS A 133 13.93 18.75 1.40
C HIS A 133 14.09 20.20 0.97
N PHE A 134 13.65 21.12 1.82
CA PHE A 134 13.90 22.56 1.62
C PHE A 134 15.41 22.82 1.68
N ARG A 135 15.95 23.55 0.72
CA ARG A 135 17.37 23.90 0.66
C ARG A 135 17.73 24.95 1.69
N ASP A 136 16.78 25.86 1.94
CA ASP A 136 16.95 26.96 2.87
C ASP A 136 15.60 27.43 3.45
N ILE A 137 15.69 28.38 4.38
CA ILE A 137 14.53 28.99 5.03
C ILE A 137 13.67 29.75 4.03
N GLY A 138 14.27 30.31 2.97
CA GLY A 138 13.54 31.07 1.95
C GLY A 138 12.56 30.22 1.16
N GLU A 139 12.97 29.01 0.73
CA GLU A 139 12.07 28.04 0.09
C GLU A 139 10.91 27.66 1.02
N PHE A 140 11.21 27.42 2.30
CA PHE A 140 10.19 27.11 3.30
C PHE A 140 9.20 28.27 3.51
N MET A 141 9.69 29.50 3.59
CA MET A 141 8.84 30.70 3.72
C MET A 141 7.97 30.92 2.49
N ASN A 142 8.44 30.62 1.30
CA ASN A 142 7.63 30.75 0.08
C ASN A 142 6.49 29.72 0.09
N GLU A 143 6.74 28.48 0.51
CA GLU A 143 5.70 27.46 0.68
C GLU A 143 4.62 27.90 1.67
N LEU A 144 5.01 28.55 2.79
CA LEU A 144 4.07 29.10 3.75
C LEU A 144 3.23 30.26 3.17
N LYS A 145 3.84 31.15 2.37
CA LYS A 145 3.13 32.24 1.69
C LYS A 145 2.09 31.71 0.69
N ASP A 146 2.47 30.70 -0.10
CA ASP A 146 1.54 30.06 -1.06
C ASP A 146 0.38 29.34 -0.35
N LEU A 147 0.63 28.83 0.87
CA LEU A 147 -0.41 28.22 1.69
C LEU A 147 -1.39 29.23 2.27
N LEU A 148 -0.91 30.45 2.59
CA LEU A 148 -1.73 31.53 3.14
C LEU A 148 -2.52 32.27 2.05
N ASN A 149 -1.93 32.42 0.88
CA ASN A 149 -2.50 33.09 -0.28
C ASN A 149 -2.58 32.12 -1.47
N PRO A 150 -3.53 31.16 -1.45
CA PRO A 150 -3.70 30.27 -2.59
C PRO A 150 -4.04 31.14 -3.81
N LYS A 151 -3.21 31.04 -4.85
CA LYS A 151 -3.56 31.61 -6.15
C LYS A 151 -4.80 30.86 -6.66
N GLU A 152 -5.86 31.59 -6.95
CA GLU A 152 -7.06 31.09 -7.62
C GLU A 152 -6.71 30.43 -8.96
#